data_d41d439af354d828feea66f308e9795e
#
_entry.id   d41d439af354d828feea66f308e9795e
#
_cell.length_a   1.000
_cell.length_b   1.000
_cell.length_c   1.000
_cell.angle_alpha   90.00
_cell.angle_beta   90.00
_cell.angle_gamma   90.00
#
_symmetry.space_group_name_H-M   'P 1'
#
loop_
_entity.id
_entity.type
_entity.pdbx_description
1 polymer ?
#
loop_
_entity_poly.entity_id
_entity_poly.type
_entity_poly.pdbx_seq_one_letter_code
_entity_poly.pdbx_strand_id
1 'polypeptide(L)'
;MQRYFIEEIDNGRPIFSKEQTHHIVNVMRMKSGDRITIVYQNESFLCELENNNPLSMKIIEKLNEDHELHNDVTLLYCLPKGEKLELVVQKATELGVNEIILVQSERCIAKITKENKDKKLLRLNKIALEASEQSKRTKVPLIKEVISYKEL
;
A
#
# COMPACT_ATOMS: atom_id res chain seq x y z
N MET A 1 15.56 1.94 4.52
CA MET A 1 15.08 0.78 5.29
C MET A 1 13.78 0.35 4.65
N GLN A 2 13.60 -0.96 4.41
CA GLN A 2 12.38 -1.51 3.82
C GLN A 2 11.21 -1.41 4.80
N ARG A 3 9.99 -1.23 4.27
CA ARG A 3 8.75 -1.12 5.02
C ARG A 3 7.75 -2.12 4.46
N TYR A 4 6.98 -2.76 5.35
CA TYR A 4 5.92 -3.71 4.99
C TYR A 4 4.68 -3.47 5.82
N PHE A 5 3.52 -3.47 5.18
CA PHE A 5 2.24 -3.51 5.87
C PHE A 5 1.90 -4.96 6.21
N ILE A 6 1.58 -5.23 7.46
CA ILE A 6 1.21 -6.57 7.93
C ILE A 6 -0.19 -6.56 8.53
N GLU A 7 -0.85 -7.71 8.47
CA GLU A 7 -2.22 -7.88 8.95
C GLU A 7 -2.29 -8.46 10.37
N GLU A 8 -1.22 -9.14 10.81
CA GLU A 8 -1.25 -9.90 12.05
C GLU A 8 0.10 -9.85 12.80
N ILE A 9 -0.01 -9.77 14.12
CA ILE A 9 1.10 -9.99 15.05
C ILE A 9 0.68 -11.14 15.99
N ASP A 10 1.45 -12.21 16.04
CA ASP A 10 1.26 -13.33 16.95
C ASP A 10 2.37 -13.36 18.01
N ASN A 11 1.99 -13.40 19.29
CA ASN A 11 2.92 -13.45 20.42
C ASN A 11 4.06 -12.40 20.35
N GLY A 12 3.73 -11.18 19.86
CA GLY A 12 4.69 -10.08 19.71
C GLY A 12 5.62 -10.23 18.50
N ARG A 13 5.32 -11.13 17.57
CA ARG A 13 6.07 -11.37 16.34
C ARG A 13 5.21 -11.05 15.11
N PRO A 14 5.72 -10.29 14.14
CA PRO A 14 4.99 -10.01 12.92
C PRO A 14 4.85 -11.24 12.04
N ILE A 15 3.66 -11.47 11.51
CA ILE A 15 3.36 -12.53 10.56
C ILE A 15 3.41 -11.96 9.13
N PHE A 16 4.27 -12.52 8.31
CA PHE A 16 4.47 -12.09 6.93
C PHE A 16 3.75 -13.00 5.95
N SER A 17 3.19 -12.43 4.90
CA SER A 17 2.64 -13.19 3.78
C SER A 17 3.75 -13.97 3.05
N LYS A 18 3.35 -14.93 2.23
CA LYS A 18 4.32 -15.70 1.40
C LYS A 18 5.10 -14.77 0.45
N GLU A 19 4.45 -13.75 -0.12
CA GLU A 19 5.08 -12.79 -1.02
C GLU A 19 6.12 -11.93 -0.27
N GLN A 20 5.76 -11.42 0.91
CA GLN A 20 6.67 -10.66 1.77
C GLN A 20 7.85 -11.50 2.25
N THR A 21 7.59 -12.73 2.69
CA THR A 21 8.64 -13.68 3.09
C THR A 21 9.62 -13.93 1.95
N HIS A 22 9.11 -14.20 0.74
CA HIS A 22 9.96 -14.37 -0.44
C HIS A 22 10.78 -13.12 -0.75
N HIS A 23 10.17 -11.93 -0.65
CA HIS A 23 10.86 -10.67 -0.89
C HIS A 23 11.99 -10.45 0.13
N ILE A 24 11.73 -10.64 1.41
CA ILE A 24 12.72 -10.48 2.50
C ILE A 24 13.90 -11.46 2.33
N VAL A 25 13.59 -12.73 2.14
CA VAL A 25 14.62 -13.79 2.16
C VAL A 25 15.35 -13.92 0.82
N ASN A 26 14.62 -13.90 -0.30
CA ASN A 26 15.19 -14.26 -1.61
C ASN A 26 15.56 -13.03 -2.45
N VAL A 27 14.79 -11.97 -2.38
CA VAL A 27 15.07 -10.76 -3.16
C VAL A 27 16.04 -9.85 -2.41
N MET A 28 15.69 -9.46 -1.18
CA MET A 28 16.53 -8.60 -0.34
C MET A 28 17.69 -9.35 0.29
N ARG A 29 17.61 -10.68 0.40
CA ARG A 29 18.64 -11.56 0.97
C ARG A 29 19.09 -11.11 2.36
N MET A 30 18.13 -10.70 3.17
CA MET A 30 18.39 -10.20 4.51
C MET A 30 18.96 -11.28 5.41
N LYS A 31 19.78 -10.85 6.37
CA LYS A 31 20.49 -11.72 7.33
C LYS A 31 20.04 -11.39 8.74
N SER A 32 20.30 -12.34 9.66
CA SER A 32 20.10 -12.10 11.09
C SER A 32 20.80 -10.81 11.54
N GLY A 33 20.07 -9.96 12.26
CA GLY A 33 20.48 -8.64 12.67
C GLY A 33 20.06 -7.50 11.73
N ASP A 34 19.63 -7.81 10.50
CA ASP A 34 19.10 -6.79 9.60
C ASP A 34 17.74 -6.26 10.10
N ARG A 35 17.46 -5.01 9.79
CA ARG A 35 16.29 -4.30 10.31
C ARG A 35 15.36 -3.85 9.20
N ILE A 36 14.06 -3.92 9.48
CA ILE A 36 12.98 -3.40 8.65
C ILE A 36 11.99 -2.61 9.50
N THR A 37 11.15 -1.82 8.85
CA THR A 37 9.97 -1.24 9.46
C THR A 37 8.76 -2.08 9.07
N ILE A 38 7.87 -2.35 10.02
CA ILE A 38 6.53 -2.85 9.72
C ILE A 38 5.50 -1.79 10.09
N VAL A 39 4.35 -1.86 9.41
CA VAL A 39 3.15 -1.08 9.76
C VAL A 39 2.05 -2.05 10.16
N TYR A 40 1.52 -1.88 11.34
CA TYR A 40 0.40 -2.63 11.89
C TYR A 40 -0.58 -1.67 12.57
N GLN A 41 -1.86 -1.73 12.18
CA GLN A 41 -2.92 -0.86 12.72
C GLN A 41 -2.57 0.64 12.67
N ASN A 42 -2.00 1.10 11.55
CA ASN A 42 -1.54 2.47 11.31
C ASN A 42 -0.38 2.94 12.21
N GLU A 43 0.29 2.04 12.86
CA GLU A 43 1.48 2.33 13.68
C GLU A 43 2.71 1.66 13.09
N SER A 44 3.87 2.33 13.19
CA SER A 44 5.15 1.84 12.68
C SER A 44 5.98 1.21 13.79
N PHE A 45 6.60 0.07 13.48
CA PHE A 45 7.48 -0.63 14.41
C PHE A 45 8.80 -1.00 13.72
N LEU A 46 9.90 -0.81 14.44
CA LEU A 46 11.20 -1.33 14.04
C LEU A 46 11.30 -2.80 14.41
N CYS A 47 11.63 -3.62 13.43
CA CYS A 47 11.85 -5.05 13.63
C CYS A 47 13.25 -5.46 13.23
N GLU A 48 13.78 -6.49 13.89
CA GLU A 48 15.08 -7.10 13.59
C GLU A 48 14.90 -8.57 13.24
N LEU A 49 15.57 -8.99 12.18
CA LEU A 49 15.53 -10.36 11.71
C LEU A 49 16.32 -11.27 12.65
N GLU A 50 15.66 -12.28 13.19
CA GLU A 50 16.29 -13.31 14.03
C GLU A 50 16.73 -14.51 13.20
N ASN A 51 15.84 -15.01 12.31
CA ASN A 51 16.08 -16.19 11.51
C ASN A 51 15.41 -16.07 10.13
N ASN A 52 16.03 -16.63 9.10
CA ASN A 52 15.53 -16.65 7.72
C ASN A 52 14.68 -17.87 7.38
N ASN A 53 14.91 -18.98 8.07
CA ASN A 53 14.23 -20.24 7.76
C ASN A 53 13.96 -21.07 9.04
N PRO A 54 12.73 -21.04 9.56
CA PRO A 54 11.62 -20.19 9.11
C PRO A 54 11.87 -18.70 9.38
N LEU A 55 11.26 -17.83 8.59
CA LEU A 55 11.37 -16.38 8.79
C LEU A 55 10.81 -16.01 10.18
N SER A 56 11.63 -15.37 10.98
CA SER A 56 11.27 -14.88 12.31
C SER A 56 11.87 -13.51 12.55
N MET A 57 11.03 -12.57 12.98
CA MET A 57 11.45 -11.22 13.36
C MET A 57 10.92 -10.88 14.74
N LYS A 58 11.70 -10.09 15.48
CA LYS A 58 11.27 -9.49 16.75
C LYS A 58 11.00 -8.01 16.57
N ILE A 59 9.98 -7.51 17.24
CA ILE A 59 9.73 -6.07 17.37
C ILE A 59 10.73 -5.51 18.38
N ILE A 60 11.48 -4.49 17.97
CA ILE A 60 12.46 -3.80 18.82
C ILE A 60 11.80 -2.63 19.56
N GLU A 61 11.12 -1.77 18.79
CA GLU A 61 10.47 -0.57 19.34
C GLU A 61 9.36 -0.08 18.42
N LYS A 62 8.43 0.69 18.99
CA LYS A 62 7.46 1.46 18.24
C LYS A 62 8.11 2.75 17.76
N LEU A 63 7.97 3.07 16.49
CA LEU A 63 8.48 4.30 15.91
C LEU A 63 7.45 5.41 16.05
N ASN A 64 7.89 6.59 16.46
CA ASN A 64 7.04 7.79 16.50
C ASN A 64 7.24 8.60 15.22
N GLU A 65 6.74 8.06 14.10
CA GLU A 65 6.79 8.68 12.78
C GLU A 65 5.37 9.10 12.37
N ASP A 66 5.21 10.34 11.91
CA ASP A 66 3.98 10.83 11.30
C ASP A 66 4.30 11.40 9.92
N HIS A 67 3.89 10.70 8.88
CA HIS A 67 4.03 11.08 7.48
C HIS A 67 2.67 11.26 6.80
N GLU A 68 1.59 11.27 7.60
CA GLU A 68 0.25 11.46 7.09
C GLU A 68 -0.10 12.95 7.04
N LEU A 69 -1.03 13.30 6.15
CA LEU A 69 -1.61 14.64 6.13
C LEU A 69 -2.52 14.86 7.35
N HIS A 70 -2.52 16.07 7.88
CA HIS A 70 -3.44 16.44 8.99
C HIS A 70 -4.91 16.45 8.56
N ASN A 71 -5.17 16.64 7.26
CA ASN A 71 -6.53 16.65 6.70
C ASN A 71 -6.73 15.41 5.84
N ASP A 72 -7.94 14.85 5.89
CA ASP A 72 -8.33 13.79 4.98
C ASP A 72 -8.59 14.37 3.58
N VAL A 73 -7.88 13.84 2.60
CA VAL A 73 -7.97 14.25 1.19
C VAL A 73 -8.55 13.13 0.36
N THR A 74 -9.65 13.40 -0.33
CA THR A 74 -10.26 12.50 -1.31
C THR A 74 -10.01 13.03 -2.72
N LEU A 75 -9.39 12.20 -3.57
CA LEU A 75 -9.18 12.51 -4.99
C LEU A 75 -10.30 11.90 -5.83
N LEU A 76 -11.12 12.76 -6.45
CA LEU A 76 -12.06 12.37 -7.50
C LEU A 76 -11.34 12.45 -8.84
N TYR A 77 -11.11 11.31 -9.49
CA TYR A 77 -10.32 11.26 -10.71
C TYR A 77 -11.06 10.62 -11.86
N CYS A 78 -11.33 11.42 -12.90
CA CYS A 78 -11.94 10.92 -14.13
C CYS A 78 -10.96 9.99 -14.87
N LEU A 79 -11.45 8.85 -15.34
CA LEU A 79 -10.65 7.85 -16.03
C LEU A 79 -9.91 8.45 -17.23
N PRO A 80 -8.57 8.49 -17.22
CA PRO A 80 -7.79 9.01 -18.34
C PRO A 80 -7.63 7.97 -19.44
N LYS A 81 -7.23 8.41 -20.61
CA LYS A 81 -6.77 7.53 -21.68
C LYS A 81 -5.35 7.02 -21.38
N GLY A 82 -5.11 5.73 -21.63
CA GLY A 82 -3.79 5.10 -21.50
C GLY A 82 -3.39 4.80 -20.04
N GLU A 83 -2.07 4.82 -19.77
CA GLU A 83 -1.47 4.34 -18.50
C GLU A 83 -1.37 5.40 -17.40
N LYS A 84 -1.89 6.61 -17.63
CA LYS A 84 -1.79 7.74 -16.67
C LYS A 84 -2.45 7.45 -15.33
N LEU A 85 -3.45 6.57 -15.28
CA LEU A 85 -4.17 6.24 -14.05
C LEU A 85 -3.25 5.66 -12.98
N GLU A 86 -2.36 4.75 -13.35
CA GLU A 86 -1.44 4.10 -12.42
C GLU A 86 -0.43 5.11 -11.83
N LEU A 87 0.09 5.99 -12.70
CA LEU A 87 0.98 7.07 -12.26
C LEU A 87 0.27 8.03 -11.29
N VAL A 88 -0.99 8.38 -11.56
CA VAL A 88 -1.76 9.28 -10.67
C VAL A 88 -2.03 8.60 -9.34
N VAL A 89 -2.42 7.33 -9.31
CA VAL A 89 -2.61 6.59 -8.06
C VAL A 89 -1.30 6.56 -7.26
N GLN A 90 -0.17 6.25 -7.90
CA GLN A 90 1.13 6.26 -7.26
C GLN A 90 1.44 7.64 -6.64
N LYS A 91 1.38 8.71 -7.44
CA LYS A 91 1.76 10.05 -6.98
C LYS A 91 0.78 10.64 -5.96
N ALA A 92 -0.52 10.41 -6.11
CA ALA A 92 -1.50 10.81 -5.11
C ALA A 92 -1.26 10.10 -3.77
N THR A 93 -0.90 8.82 -3.81
CA THR A 93 -0.53 8.06 -2.61
C THR A 93 0.73 8.63 -1.96
N GLU A 94 1.79 8.86 -2.72
CA GLU A 94 3.03 9.47 -2.20
C GLU A 94 2.79 10.86 -1.56
N LEU A 95 1.80 11.62 -2.06
CA LEU A 95 1.43 12.94 -1.56
C LEU A 95 0.47 12.91 -0.36
N GLY A 96 0.03 11.72 0.08
CA GLY A 96 -0.75 11.59 1.31
C GLY A 96 -2.27 11.50 1.12
N VAL A 97 -2.80 11.24 -0.10
CA VAL A 97 -4.23 11.06 -0.30
C VAL A 97 -4.78 9.94 0.59
N ASN A 98 -5.97 10.12 1.16
CA ASN A 98 -6.64 9.10 1.98
C ASN A 98 -7.57 8.23 1.16
N GLU A 99 -8.15 8.78 0.11
CA GLU A 99 -9.11 8.07 -0.71
C GLU A 99 -9.01 8.50 -2.18
N ILE A 100 -9.17 7.55 -3.10
CA ILE A 100 -9.23 7.79 -4.54
C ILE A 100 -10.52 7.20 -5.07
N ILE A 101 -11.38 8.05 -5.64
CA ILE A 101 -12.63 7.66 -6.27
C ILE A 101 -12.46 7.79 -7.78
N LEU A 102 -12.58 6.67 -8.49
CA LEU A 102 -12.51 6.67 -9.94
C LEU A 102 -13.86 7.04 -10.53
N VAL A 103 -13.87 8.04 -11.38
CA VAL A 103 -15.11 8.58 -11.99
C VAL A 103 -15.12 8.28 -13.49
N GLN A 104 -16.20 7.68 -13.96
CA GLN A 104 -16.43 7.47 -15.39
C GLN A 104 -17.39 8.53 -15.91
N SER A 105 -16.87 9.54 -16.62
CA SER A 105 -17.70 10.54 -17.29
C SER A 105 -18.22 10.03 -18.64
N GLU A 106 -19.24 10.67 -19.17
CA GLU A 106 -19.82 10.33 -20.49
C GLU A 106 -18.78 10.44 -21.63
N ARG A 107 -17.79 11.31 -21.50
CA ARG A 107 -16.71 11.55 -22.48
C ARG A 107 -15.46 10.73 -22.26
N CYS A 108 -15.40 9.90 -21.21
CA CYS A 108 -14.26 9.01 -20.99
C CYS A 108 -14.16 7.97 -22.13
N ILE A 109 -13.02 7.95 -22.82
CA ILE A 109 -12.69 6.94 -23.82
C ILE A 109 -12.37 5.61 -23.12
N ALA A 110 -11.64 5.67 -22.00
CA ALA A 110 -11.34 4.51 -21.19
C ALA A 110 -12.58 4.12 -20.38
N LYS A 111 -12.97 2.84 -20.50
CA LYS A 111 -14.07 2.28 -19.70
C LYS A 111 -13.53 1.13 -18.86
N ILE A 112 -13.93 1.12 -17.60
CA ILE A 112 -13.74 -0.06 -16.74
C ILE A 112 -15.04 -0.85 -16.85
N THR A 113 -14.97 -2.01 -17.51
CA THR A 113 -16.10 -2.93 -17.64
C THR A 113 -16.20 -3.82 -16.41
N LYS A 114 -17.38 -4.41 -16.16
CA LYS A 114 -17.58 -5.35 -15.05
C LYS A 114 -16.57 -6.51 -15.08
N GLU A 115 -16.15 -6.95 -16.26
CA GLU A 115 -15.23 -8.09 -16.47
C GLU A 115 -13.78 -7.77 -16.04
N ASN A 116 -13.33 -6.50 -16.22
CA ASN A 116 -11.95 -6.12 -15.91
C ASN A 116 -11.81 -5.30 -14.61
N LYS A 117 -12.92 -4.96 -13.96
CA LYS A 117 -12.99 -4.11 -12.77
C LYS A 117 -12.12 -4.65 -11.64
N ASP A 118 -12.33 -5.90 -11.25
CA ASP A 118 -11.64 -6.49 -10.09
C ASP A 118 -10.14 -6.60 -10.33
N LYS A 119 -9.74 -7.02 -11.53
CA LYS A 119 -8.32 -7.07 -11.91
C LYS A 119 -7.67 -5.69 -11.90
N LYS A 120 -8.39 -4.67 -12.37
CA LYS A 120 -7.89 -3.28 -12.38
C LYS A 120 -7.76 -2.73 -10.96
N LEU A 121 -8.78 -2.91 -10.12
CA LEU A 121 -8.75 -2.49 -8.72
C LEU A 121 -7.64 -3.19 -7.95
N LEU A 122 -7.46 -4.49 -8.13
CA LEU A 122 -6.38 -5.24 -7.50
C LEU A 122 -5.01 -4.65 -7.87
N ARG A 123 -4.79 -4.34 -9.16
CA ARG A 123 -3.54 -3.71 -9.61
C ARG A 123 -3.33 -2.32 -9.01
N LEU A 124 -4.36 -1.48 -8.97
CA LEU A 124 -4.27 -0.14 -8.40
C LEU A 124 -4.02 -0.17 -6.89
N ASN A 125 -4.65 -1.10 -6.16
CA ASN A 125 -4.40 -1.29 -4.74
C ASN A 125 -2.95 -1.76 -4.48
N LYS A 126 -2.39 -2.61 -5.33
CA LYS A 126 -0.98 -3.01 -5.24
C LYS A 126 -0.04 -1.81 -5.43
N ILE A 127 -0.30 -0.96 -6.42
CA ILE A 127 0.46 0.28 -6.66
C ILE A 127 0.38 1.22 -5.46
N ALA A 128 -0.82 1.39 -4.89
CA ALA A 128 -1.01 2.22 -3.70
C ALA A 128 -0.25 1.66 -2.49
N LEU A 129 -0.27 0.35 -2.28
CA LEU A 129 0.50 -0.31 -1.22
C LEU A 129 2.01 -0.06 -1.39
N GLU A 130 2.57 -0.36 -2.56
CA GLU A 130 3.98 -0.14 -2.87
C GLU A 130 4.39 1.34 -2.71
N ALA A 131 3.55 2.27 -3.17
CA ALA A 131 3.78 3.70 -3.00
C ALA A 131 3.73 4.14 -1.53
N SER A 132 2.83 3.57 -0.72
CA SER A 132 2.75 3.83 0.72
C SER A 132 4.00 3.33 1.45
N GLU A 133 4.51 2.15 1.08
CA GLU A 133 5.75 1.61 1.63
C GLU A 133 6.95 2.51 1.30
N GLN A 134 7.06 2.98 0.07
CA GLN A 134 8.16 3.84 -0.39
C GLN A 134 8.12 5.25 0.22
N SER A 135 6.94 5.83 0.36
CA SER A 135 6.74 7.17 0.95
C SER A 135 6.67 7.17 2.47
N LYS A 136 6.91 6.01 3.12
CA LYS A 136 6.90 5.80 4.58
C LYS A 136 5.56 6.12 5.24
N ARG A 137 4.47 5.99 4.53
CA ARG A 137 3.12 6.15 5.09
C ARG A 137 2.79 5.06 6.09
N THR A 138 1.87 5.36 6.99
CA THR A 138 1.26 4.41 7.93
C THR A 138 -0.13 3.96 7.49
N LYS A 139 -0.65 4.57 6.42
CA LYS A 139 -1.95 4.24 5.82
C LYS A 139 -1.80 3.98 4.33
N VAL A 140 -2.53 2.98 3.84
CA VAL A 140 -2.72 2.77 2.40
C VAL A 140 -4.03 3.44 2.00
N PRO A 141 -4.07 4.30 0.96
CA PRO A 141 -5.31 4.95 0.57
C PRO A 141 -6.35 3.94 0.08
N LEU A 142 -7.62 4.22 0.38
CA LEU A 142 -8.73 3.44 -0.12
C LEU A 142 -9.00 3.79 -1.59
N ILE A 143 -8.93 2.81 -2.49
CA ILE A 143 -9.35 3.00 -3.89
C ILE A 143 -10.77 2.48 -4.04
N LYS A 144 -11.71 3.40 -4.19
CA LYS A 144 -13.13 3.08 -4.38
C LYS A 144 -13.44 2.63 -5.79
N GLU A 145 -14.52 1.92 -5.90
CA GLU A 145 -15.08 1.50 -7.16
C GLU A 145 -15.38 2.67 -8.09
N VAL A 146 -15.40 2.36 -9.38
CA VAL A 146 -15.75 3.34 -10.42
C VAL A 146 -17.22 3.72 -10.30
N ILE A 147 -17.47 4.99 -10.13
CA ILE A 147 -18.82 5.57 -10.14
C ILE A 147 -19.05 6.39 -11.41
N SER A 148 -20.30 6.54 -11.80
CA SER A 148 -20.64 7.47 -12.88
C SER A 148 -20.60 8.91 -12.38
N TYR A 149 -20.37 9.87 -13.28
CA TYR A 149 -20.39 11.29 -12.90
C TYR A 149 -21.74 11.74 -12.30
N LYS A 150 -22.83 11.01 -12.60
CA LYS A 150 -24.17 11.33 -12.07
C LYS A 150 -24.38 10.84 -10.62
N GLU A 151 -23.48 10.00 -10.12
CA GLU A 151 -23.50 9.46 -8.76
C GLU A 151 -22.60 10.26 -7.79
N LEU A 152 -21.93 11.28 -8.28
CA LEU A 152 -21.20 12.28 -7.49
C LEU A 152 -22.16 13.25 -6.82
#